data_ad42ddc9c7bf2605ffc53758f6339624
#
_entry.id   ad42ddc9c7bf2605ffc53758f6339624
#
_cell.length_a   1.000
_cell.length_b   1.000
_cell.length_c   1.000
_cell.angle_alpha   90.00
_cell.angle_beta   90.00
_cell.angle_gamma   90.00
#
_symmetry.space_group_name_H-M   'P 1'
#
loop_
_entity.id
_entity.type
_entity.pdbx_description
1 polymer ?
#
loop_
_entity_poly.entity_id
_entity_poly.type
_entity_poly.pdbx_seq_one_letter_code
_entity_poly.pdbx_strand_id
1 'polypeptide(L)'
;MAFDAKKVKDDIIKWIRDWFEVNGKGCNAIVAISGGKDSSVVAALCVEALGKDRVIGVLLPKGEQFDIDVSLALVEHLGIKHYVINIEDCFNGLISQIKKAAGEDAIQTQTITNLPPRLRMAATYAVSQSFNGRVANTCNLSED
;
A
#
# COMPACT_ATOMS: atom_id res chain seq x y z
N MET A 1 -11.90 -32.12 -4.45
CA MET A 1 -11.71 -31.30 -5.64
C MET A 1 -10.40 -30.54 -5.55
N ALA A 2 -9.58 -30.64 -6.55
CA ALA A 2 -8.26 -29.99 -6.53
C ALA A 2 -8.39 -28.48 -6.73
N PHE A 3 -7.65 -27.72 -5.92
CA PHE A 3 -7.55 -26.28 -6.07
C PHE A 3 -6.68 -25.96 -7.30
N ASP A 4 -7.22 -25.22 -8.26
CA ASP A 4 -6.49 -24.81 -9.45
C ASP A 4 -5.98 -23.38 -9.28
N ALA A 5 -4.76 -23.25 -8.83
CA ALA A 5 -4.12 -21.97 -8.56
C ALA A 5 -4.00 -21.10 -9.82
N LYS A 6 -3.71 -21.71 -10.96
CA LYS A 6 -3.59 -20.98 -12.22
C LYS A 6 -4.93 -20.37 -12.63
N LYS A 7 -6.01 -21.15 -12.51
CA LYS A 7 -7.35 -20.66 -12.86
C LYS A 7 -7.77 -19.52 -11.94
N VAL A 8 -7.53 -19.65 -10.64
CA VAL A 8 -7.84 -18.59 -9.67
C VAL A 8 -7.05 -17.34 -9.99
N LYS A 9 -5.76 -17.49 -10.29
CA LYS A 9 -4.90 -16.38 -10.68
C LYS A 9 -5.44 -15.68 -11.92
N ASP A 10 -5.76 -16.45 -12.96
CA ASP A 10 -6.26 -15.88 -14.21
C ASP A 10 -7.61 -15.16 -14.02
N ASP A 11 -8.47 -15.70 -13.18
CA ASP A 11 -9.75 -15.10 -12.85
C ASP A 11 -9.56 -13.76 -12.12
N ILE A 12 -8.61 -13.69 -11.19
CA ILE A 12 -8.31 -12.46 -10.45
C ILE A 12 -7.72 -11.41 -11.39
N ILE A 13 -6.80 -11.80 -12.26
CA ILE A 13 -6.19 -10.89 -13.25
C ILE A 13 -7.28 -10.31 -14.15
N LYS A 14 -8.18 -11.14 -14.63
CA LYS A 14 -9.30 -10.70 -15.46
C LYS A 14 -10.20 -9.74 -14.67
N TRP A 15 -10.50 -10.07 -13.40
CA TRP A 15 -11.32 -9.22 -12.55
C TRP A 15 -10.68 -7.83 -12.36
N ILE A 16 -9.37 -7.78 -12.11
CA ILE A 16 -8.66 -6.50 -11.95
C ILE A 16 -8.75 -5.69 -13.24
N ARG A 17 -8.49 -6.33 -14.37
CA ARG A 17 -8.52 -5.68 -15.68
C ARG A 17 -9.91 -5.11 -15.97
N ASP A 18 -10.94 -5.91 -15.75
CA ASP A 18 -12.32 -5.49 -16.00
C ASP A 18 -12.75 -4.39 -15.04
N TRP A 19 -12.34 -4.48 -13.77
CA TRP A 19 -12.66 -3.44 -12.77
C TRP A 19 -12.07 -2.08 -13.20
N PHE A 20 -10.82 -2.06 -13.64
CA PHE A 20 -10.18 -0.82 -14.07
C PHE A 20 -10.81 -0.26 -15.34
N GLU A 21 -11.28 -1.10 -16.24
CA GLU A 21 -12.00 -0.63 -17.44
C GLU A 21 -13.26 0.14 -17.08
N VAL A 22 -13.96 -0.26 -16.02
CA VAL A 22 -15.22 0.36 -15.59
C VAL A 22 -14.97 1.53 -14.63
N ASN A 23 -14.08 1.37 -13.67
CA ASN A 23 -13.94 2.29 -12.53
C ASN A 23 -12.68 3.15 -12.56
N GLY A 24 -11.76 2.86 -13.44
CA GLY A 24 -10.48 3.57 -13.48
C GLY A 24 -9.77 3.44 -14.81
N LYS A 25 -10.49 3.63 -15.90
CA LYS A 25 -9.91 3.51 -17.25
C LYS A 25 -8.74 4.49 -17.40
N GLY A 26 -7.57 3.95 -17.74
CA GLY A 26 -6.35 4.73 -17.84
C GLY A 26 -5.70 5.10 -16.52
N CYS A 27 -6.29 4.70 -15.38
CA CYS A 27 -5.71 4.96 -14.06
C CYS A 27 -4.61 3.98 -13.72
N ASN A 28 -3.73 4.39 -12.81
CA ASN A 28 -2.68 3.53 -12.28
C ASN A 28 -3.18 2.77 -11.06
N ALA A 29 -2.68 1.55 -10.85
CA ALA A 29 -2.90 0.82 -9.61
C ALA A 29 -1.83 1.24 -8.60
N ILE A 30 -2.27 1.69 -7.44
CA ILE A 30 -1.39 2.14 -6.36
C ILE A 30 -1.37 1.05 -5.30
N VAL A 31 -0.21 0.47 -5.03
CA VAL A 31 -0.07 -0.64 -4.10
C VAL A 31 0.91 -0.25 -3.00
N ALA A 32 0.44 -0.29 -1.75
CA ALA A 32 1.32 -0.12 -0.60
C ALA A 32 2.12 -1.40 -0.41
N ILE A 33 3.43 -1.30 -0.46
CA ILE A 33 4.35 -2.45 -0.38
C ILE A 33 4.92 -2.51 1.03
N SER A 34 4.56 -3.55 1.76
CA SER A 34 4.98 -3.73 3.15
C SER A 34 6.14 -4.71 3.35
N GLY A 35 6.53 -5.42 2.29
CA GLY A 35 7.50 -6.51 2.40
C GLY A 35 6.86 -7.85 2.72
N GLY A 36 5.56 -7.87 3.04
CA GLY A 36 4.82 -9.10 3.30
C GLY A 36 4.32 -9.77 2.02
N LYS A 37 3.85 -11.00 2.17
CA LYS A 37 3.41 -11.81 1.03
C LYS A 37 2.18 -11.22 0.32
N ASP A 38 1.24 -10.65 1.09
CA ASP A 38 -0.03 -10.20 0.52
C ASP A 38 0.18 -9.01 -0.41
N SER A 39 0.98 -8.03 0.01
CA SER A 39 1.26 -6.88 -0.85
C SER A 39 2.08 -7.29 -2.09
N SER A 40 2.98 -8.25 -1.93
CA SER A 40 3.77 -8.79 -3.05
C SER A 40 2.88 -9.45 -4.09
N VAL A 41 1.92 -10.26 -3.65
CA VAL A 41 0.99 -10.95 -4.54
C VAL A 41 0.09 -9.93 -5.27
N VAL A 42 -0.47 -8.97 -4.55
CA VAL A 42 -1.33 -7.94 -5.16
C VAL A 42 -0.56 -7.13 -6.18
N ALA A 43 0.67 -6.71 -5.88
CA ALA A 43 1.50 -5.97 -6.82
C ALA A 43 1.77 -6.78 -8.10
N ALA A 44 2.14 -8.04 -7.95
CA ALA A 44 2.41 -8.92 -9.08
C ALA A 44 1.16 -9.14 -9.95
N LEU A 45 0.00 -9.34 -9.32
CA LEU A 45 -1.26 -9.51 -10.05
C LEU A 45 -1.65 -8.25 -10.81
N CYS A 46 -1.45 -7.08 -10.22
CA CYS A 46 -1.72 -5.81 -10.90
C CYS A 46 -0.81 -5.62 -12.10
N VAL A 47 0.47 -5.99 -11.99
CA VAL A 47 1.40 -5.92 -13.11
C VAL A 47 0.95 -6.82 -14.26
N GLU A 48 0.52 -8.05 -13.94
CA GLU A 48 0.03 -8.95 -14.98
C GLU A 48 -1.27 -8.47 -15.61
N ALA A 49 -2.14 -7.84 -14.82
CA ALA A 49 -3.44 -7.35 -15.31
C ALA A 49 -3.31 -6.08 -16.15
N LEU A 50 -2.48 -5.12 -15.71
CA LEU A 50 -2.44 -3.77 -16.27
C LEU A 50 -1.13 -3.43 -16.98
N GLY A 51 -0.08 -4.20 -16.73
CA GLY A 51 1.27 -3.89 -17.20
C GLY A 51 2.04 -3.04 -16.18
N LYS A 52 3.36 -3.18 -16.19
CA LYS A 52 4.22 -2.53 -15.21
C LYS A 52 4.15 -1.00 -15.24
N ASP A 53 3.81 -0.42 -16.38
CA ASP A 53 3.75 1.04 -16.54
C ASP A 53 2.52 1.65 -15.85
N ARG A 54 1.56 0.82 -15.45
CA ARG A 54 0.34 1.26 -14.78
C ARG A 54 0.27 0.83 -13.32
N VAL A 55 1.38 0.39 -12.74
CA VAL A 55 1.44 0.00 -11.32
C VAL A 55 2.48 0.85 -10.62
N ILE A 56 2.12 1.46 -9.51
CA ILE A 56 3.02 2.27 -8.68
C ILE A 56 3.06 1.67 -7.29
N GLY A 57 4.26 1.34 -6.82
CA GLY A 57 4.48 0.85 -5.46
C GLY A 57 4.75 2.01 -4.52
N VAL A 58 4.14 1.98 -3.36
CA VAL A 58 4.40 2.97 -2.31
C VAL A 58 4.97 2.25 -1.10
N LEU A 59 6.20 2.59 -0.73
CA LEU A 59 6.90 2.02 0.41
C LEU A 59 6.85 3.03 1.54
N LEU A 60 6.34 2.63 2.69
CA LEU A 60 6.00 3.55 3.78
C LEU A 60 6.70 3.14 5.09
N PRO A 61 8.04 3.24 5.15
CA PRO A 61 8.75 2.95 6.39
C PRO A 61 8.45 4.00 7.46
N LYS A 62 8.60 3.58 8.72
CA LYS A 62 8.56 4.50 9.86
C LYS A 62 9.94 4.48 10.50
N GLY A 63 10.75 5.49 10.22
CA GLY A 63 12.15 5.52 10.62
C GLY A 63 12.95 4.50 9.84
N GLU A 64 13.85 3.78 10.51
CA GLU A 64 14.56 2.67 9.91
C GLU A 64 13.69 1.43 9.94
N GLN A 65 13.60 0.74 8.80
CA GLN A 65 12.81 -0.47 8.67
C GLN A 65 13.66 -1.55 8.04
N PHE A 66 13.81 -2.68 8.72
CA PHE A 66 14.65 -3.79 8.26
C PHE A 66 14.14 -4.41 6.96
N ASP A 67 12.82 -4.40 6.76
CA ASP A 67 12.20 -5.07 5.62
C ASP A 67 12.18 -4.20 4.36
N ILE A 68 12.70 -2.97 4.41
CA ILE A 68 12.67 -2.06 3.26
C ILE A 68 13.43 -2.65 2.07
N ASP A 69 14.53 -3.37 2.33
CA ASP A 69 15.33 -3.98 1.27
C ASP A 69 14.54 -5.04 0.50
N VAL A 70 13.69 -5.79 1.20
CA VAL A 70 12.79 -6.78 0.57
C VAL A 70 11.79 -6.08 -0.35
N SER A 71 11.20 -4.99 0.13
CA SER A 71 10.25 -4.20 -0.65
C SER A 71 10.91 -3.57 -1.88
N LEU A 72 12.11 -3.03 -1.72
CA LEU A 72 12.87 -2.45 -2.84
C LEU A 72 13.22 -3.52 -3.88
N ALA A 73 13.65 -4.70 -3.42
CA ALA A 73 13.94 -5.82 -4.33
C ALA A 73 12.71 -6.23 -5.13
N LEU A 74 11.54 -6.24 -4.49
CA LEU A 74 10.30 -6.58 -5.16
C LEU A 74 9.94 -5.59 -6.26
N VAL A 75 9.97 -4.29 -5.96
CA VAL A 75 9.60 -3.27 -6.96
C VAL A 75 10.59 -3.24 -8.11
N GLU A 76 11.86 -3.49 -7.84
CA GLU A 76 12.88 -3.61 -8.89
C GLU A 76 12.65 -4.84 -9.76
N HIS A 77 12.33 -5.99 -9.14
CA HIS A 77 12.03 -7.21 -9.85
C HIS A 77 10.81 -7.04 -10.77
N LEU A 78 9.77 -6.39 -10.28
CA LEU A 78 8.56 -6.14 -11.08
C LEU A 78 8.76 -5.04 -12.12
N GLY A 79 9.80 -4.23 -11.98
CA GLY A 79 10.08 -3.13 -12.90
C GLY A 79 9.09 -1.98 -12.82
N ILE A 80 8.43 -1.80 -11.67
CA ILE A 80 7.42 -0.76 -11.50
C ILE A 80 8.01 0.51 -10.91
N LYS A 81 7.36 1.64 -11.21
CA LYS A 81 7.66 2.90 -10.55
C LYS A 81 7.31 2.78 -9.07
N HIS A 82 8.12 3.37 -8.21
CA HIS A 82 7.86 3.33 -6.78
C HIS A 82 8.32 4.61 -6.10
N TYR A 83 7.73 4.87 -4.93
CA TYR A 83 8.11 5.97 -4.06
C TYR A 83 8.32 5.46 -2.66
N VAL A 84 9.38 5.93 -2.00
CA VAL A 84 9.65 5.64 -0.59
C VAL A 84 9.25 6.87 0.21
N ILE A 85 8.23 6.72 1.05
CA ILE A 85 7.70 7.82 1.86
C ILE A 85 7.81 7.42 3.32
N ASN A 86 8.77 8.01 4.03
CA ASN A 86 8.97 7.74 5.45
C ASN A 86 7.92 8.51 6.25
N ILE A 87 7.11 7.79 7.04
CA ILE A 87 6.02 8.40 7.80
C ILE A 87 6.44 8.86 9.20
N GLU A 88 7.71 8.72 9.57
CA GLU A 88 8.13 9.03 10.93
C GLU A 88 7.93 10.50 11.28
N ASP A 89 8.29 11.42 10.39
CA ASP A 89 8.14 12.85 10.66
C ASP A 89 6.70 13.25 10.84
N CYS A 90 5.79 12.74 10.00
CA CYS A 90 4.37 13.05 10.15
C CYS A 90 3.78 12.41 11.39
N PHE A 91 4.22 11.20 11.77
CA PHE A 91 3.82 10.56 13.00
C PHE A 91 4.24 11.41 14.20
N ASN A 92 5.51 11.77 14.26
CA ASN A 92 6.05 12.57 15.38
C ASN A 92 5.40 13.95 15.43
N GLY A 93 5.16 14.56 14.27
CA GLY A 93 4.51 15.86 14.19
C GLY A 93 3.08 15.84 14.72
N LEU A 94 2.33 14.83 14.33
CA LEU A 94 0.94 14.71 14.80
C LEU A 94 0.88 14.43 16.29
N ILE A 95 1.71 13.52 16.81
CA ILE A 95 1.80 13.23 18.24
C ILE A 95 2.15 14.51 19.03
N SER A 96 3.13 15.27 18.54
CA SER A 96 3.53 16.52 19.18
C SER A 96 2.38 17.52 19.23
N GLN A 97 1.62 17.67 18.16
CA GLN A 97 0.50 18.60 18.12
C GLN A 97 -0.63 18.19 19.08
N ILE A 98 -0.89 16.88 19.18
CA ILE A 98 -1.89 16.37 20.10
C ILE A 98 -1.47 16.65 21.57
N LYS A 99 -0.20 16.44 21.88
CA LYS A 99 0.32 16.73 23.22
C LYS A 99 0.23 18.21 23.56
N LYS A 100 0.51 19.09 22.62
CA LYS A 100 0.37 20.53 22.83
C LYS A 100 -1.06 20.93 23.09
N ALA A 101 -2.01 20.31 22.40
CA ALA A 101 -3.42 20.66 22.53
C ALA A 101 -4.07 20.03 23.76
N ALA A 102 -3.76 18.77 24.07
CA ALA A 102 -4.48 17.96 25.05
C ALA A 102 -3.64 17.59 26.30
N GLY A 103 -2.33 17.86 26.28
CA GLY A 103 -1.42 17.56 27.41
C GLY A 103 -0.49 16.40 27.09
N GLU A 104 0.63 16.34 27.81
CA GLU A 104 1.66 15.32 27.60
C GLU A 104 1.15 13.90 27.84
N ASP A 105 0.16 13.72 28.71
CA ASP A 105 -0.37 12.42 29.08
C ASP A 105 -1.54 11.98 28.18
N ALA A 106 -1.86 12.75 27.14
CA ALA A 106 -3.01 12.46 26.28
C ALA A 106 -2.83 11.24 25.39
N ILE A 107 -1.58 10.86 25.11
CA ILE A 107 -1.28 9.78 24.16
C ILE A 107 -1.36 8.42 24.86
N GLN A 108 -2.21 7.56 24.35
CA GLN A 108 -2.39 6.20 24.84
C GLN A 108 -1.55 5.22 24.04
N THR A 109 -1.28 4.04 24.60
CA THR A 109 -0.56 2.98 23.90
C THR A 109 -1.23 2.61 22.58
N GLN A 110 -2.56 2.56 22.56
CA GLN A 110 -3.31 2.26 21.35
C GLN A 110 -3.08 3.29 20.26
N THR A 111 -2.90 4.56 20.62
CA THR A 111 -2.59 5.60 19.65
C THR A 111 -1.27 5.32 18.95
N ILE A 112 -0.23 4.97 19.72
CA ILE A 112 1.09 4.66 19.18
C ILE A 112 1.02 3.47 18.22
N THR A 113 0.20 2.48 18.55
CA THR A 113 0.06 1.26 17.75
C THR A 113 -0.77 1.48 16.48
N ASN A 114 -1.86 2.24 16.59
CA ASN A 114 -2.87 2.34 15.52
C ASN A 114 -2.66 3.52 14.57
N LEU A 115 -1.92 4.54 14.99
CA LEU A 115 -1.71 5.72 14.14
C LEU A 115 -0.85 5.43 12.90
N PRO A 116 0.26 4.67 13.00
CA PRO A 116 1.09 4.41 11.81
C PRO A 116 0.33 3.77 10.64
N PRO A 117 -0.51 2.73 10.84
CA PRO A 117 -1.30 2.18 9.72
C PRO A 117 -2.22 3.21 9.07
N ARG A 118 -2.80 4.08 9.85
CA ARG A 118 -3.70 5.13 9.34
C ARG A 118 -2.93 6.18 8.54
N LEU A 119 -1.74 6.55 9.00
CA LEU A 119 -0.88 7.49 8.25
C LEU A 119 -0.42 6.87 6.93
N ARG A 120 -0.09 5.58 6.94
CA ARG A 120 0.27 4.86 5.71
C ARG A 120 -0.88 4.87 4.71
N MET A 121 -2.10 4.63 5.17
CA MET A 121 -3.28 4.69 4.31
C MET A 121 -3.49 6.09 3.75
N ALA A 122 -3.37 7.12 4.60
CA ALA A 122 -3.51 8.50 4.15
C ALA A 122 -2.47 8.85 3.08
N ALA A 123 -1.22 8.43 3.28
CA ALA A 123 -0.15 8.66 2.31
C ALA A 123 -0.42 7.93 0.99
N THR A 124 -0.89 6.69 1.07
CA THR A 124 -1.21 5.90 -0.12
C THR A 124 -2.32 6.56 -0.94
N TYR A 125 -3.38 7.03 -0.29
CA TYR A 125 -4.46 7.74 -0.98
C TYR A 125 -4.00 9.07 -1.56
N ALA A 126 -3.11 9.78 -0.86
CA ALA A 126 -2.55 11.03 -1.38
C ALA A 126 -1.75 10.79 -2.67
N VAL A 127 -0.94 9.73 -2.70
CA VAL A 127 -0.21 9.33 -3.90
C VAL A 127 -1.19 8.95 -5.00
N SER A 128 -2.23 8.20 -4.67
CA SER A 128 -3.24 7.78 -5.64
C SER A 128 -3.89 8.99 -6.33
N GLN A 129 -4.31 9.98 -5.56
CA GLN A 129 -4.92 11.18 -6.11
C GLN A 129 -3.94 12.01 -6.95
N SER A 130 -2.68 12.02 -6.54
CA SER A 130 -1.65 12.82 -7.22
C SER A 130 -1.20 12.22 -8.54
N PHE A 131 -1.33 10.90 -8.71
CA PHE A 131 -0.81 10.19 -9.88
C PHE A 131 -1.89 9.44 -10.65
N ASN A 132 -3.12 9.95 -10.63
CA ASN A 132 -4.25 9.39 -11.37
C ASN A 132 -4.40 7.89 -11.07
N GLY A 133 -4.54 7.56 -9.80
CA GLY A 133 -4.52 6.18 -9.36
C GLY A 133 -5.80 5.69 -8.70
N ARG A 134 -5.83 4.39 -8.50
CA ARG A 134 -6.80 3.70 -7.66
C ARG A 134 -6.03 2.81 -6.72
N VAL A 135 -6.35 2.86 -5.45
CA VAL A 135 -5.64 2.07 -4.44
C VAL A 135 -6.08 0.61 -4.51
N ALA A 136 -5.10 -0.28 -4.66
CA ALA A 136 -5.34 -1.72 -4.56
C ALA A 136 -5.16 -2.13 -3.09
N ASN A 137 -6.27 -2.44 -2.44
CA ASN A 137 -6.28 -2.76 -1.02
C ASN A 137 -5.73 -4.16 -0.76
N THR A 138 -4.82 -4.26 0.19
CA THR A 138 -4.19 -5.53 0.58
C THR A 138 -4.64 -6.02 1.94
N CYS A 139 -5.60 -5.34 2.58
CA CYS A 139 -6.08 -5.72 3.91
C CYS A 139 -6.94 -6.98 3.85
N ASN A 140 -6.83 -7.81 4.90
CA ASN A 140 -7.73 -8.94 5.11
C ASN A 140 -9.00 -8.45 5.81
N LEU A 141 -10.09 -9.22 5.67
CA LEU A 141 -11.35 -8.88 6.34
C LEU A 141 -11.20 -8.79 7.86
N SER A 142 -10.31 -9.59 8.43
CA SER A 142 -10.06 -9.60 9.87
C SER A 142 -9.33 -8.35 10.38
N GLU A 143 -8.79 -7.54 9.49
CA GLU A 143 -8.03 -6.33 9.84
C GLU A 143 -8.89 -5.07 9.82
N ASP A 144 -10.09 -5.17 9.34
CA ASP A 144 -11.02 -4.02 9.21
C ASP A 144 -11.69 -3.61 10.54
#